data_0d6c2d978515b4af5a767ef87a43fdc1
#
_entry.id   0d6c2d978515b4af5a767ef87a43fdc1
#
_cell.length_a   1.000
_cell.length_b   1.000
_cell.length_c   1.000
_cell.angle_alpha   90.00
_cell.angle_beta   90.00
_cell.angle_gamma   90.00
#
_symmetry.space_group_name_H-M   'P 1'
#
loop_
_entity.id
_entity.type
_entity.pdbx_description
1 polymer ?
#
loop_
_entity_poly.entity_id
_entity_poly.type
_entity_poly.pdbx_seq_one_letter_code
_entity_poly.pdbx_strand_id
1 'polypeptide(L)'
;MNQYTYHTTVLNADGDFRRMIKPSALFRYVEQAAADHARAYGMDDAFFKAHHTAFLVGKQAAQITRMPLRAEKLTFVTACEPCKKGSMKRLTRILDEAGKECALIDSRWIMVDTDRECILRQPSWHTPGYWNEDLEGELPQLVHKAKELTCAGSRTAGYSLCDLNGHVNNACYLDIACDALPLEVVKGGSLKFVSVKYHREIPLGSQVEVFYAPSADGWYVVGRREEHAAFECYLEFTK
;
A
#
# COMPACT_ATOMS: atom_id res chain seq x y z
N MET A 1 13.75 20.51 1.02
CA MET A 1 12.53 19.69 0.90
C MET A 1 12.48 18.74 2.08
N ASN A 2 11.39 18.71 2.79
CA ASN A 2 11.20 17.83 3.95
C ASN A 2 10.91 16.41 3.45
N GLN A 3 11.89 15.55 3.55
CA GLN A 3 11.82 14.15 3.11
C GLN A 3 12.60 13.26 4.06
N TYR A 4 12.29 11.98 4.08
CA TYR A 4 12.98 10.96 4.85
C TYR A 4 13.55 9.90 3.91
N THR A 5 14.74 9.41 4.23
CA THR A 5 15.41 8.37 3.46
C THR A 5 15.54 7.10 4.30
N TYR A 6 15.03 6.00 3.78
CA TYR A 6 15.11 4.66 4.36
C TYR A 6 15.91 3.75 3.43
N HIS A 7 16.87 3.01 3.98
CA HIS A 7 17.71 2.07 3.22
C HIS A 7 17.43 0.65 3.67
N THR A 8 17.31 -0.26 2.71
CA THR A 8 17.16 -1.69 3.00
C THR A 8 17.73 -2.54 1.87
N THR A 9 17.81 -3.83 2.12
CA THR A 9 18.15 -4.84 1.11
C THR A 9 16.97 -5.78 0.94
N VAL A 10 16.61 -6.12 -0.30
CA VAL A 10 15.52 -7.07 -0.58
C VAL A 10 15.87 -8.43 0.03
N LEU A 11 15.11 -8.84 1.03
CA LEU A 11 15.32 -10.09 1.75
C LEU A 11 14.96 -11.31 0.90
N ASN A 12 15.56 -12.46 1.21
CA ASN A 12 15.22 -13.72 0.51
C ASN A 12 13.74 -14.08 0.62
N ALA A 13 13.14 -13.84 1.80
CA ALA A 13 11.73 -14.14 2.07
C ALA A 13 10.77 -13.22 1.32
N ASP A 14 11.22 -12.05 0.91
CA ASP A 14 10.44 -11.04 0.18
C ASP A 14 10.46 -11.24 -1.34
N GLY A 15 11.28 -12.17 -1.82
CA GLY A 15 11.34 -12.54 -3.24
C GLY A 15 10.26 -13.53 -3.65
N ASP A 16 9.83 -13.44 -4.91
CA ASP A 16 8.99 -14.43 -5.58
C ASP A 16 9.85 -15.55 -6.24
N PHE A 17 9.18 -16.48 -6.91
CA PHE A 17 9.81 -17.59 -7.64
C PHE A 17 10.72 -17.13 -8.82
N ARG A 18 10.62 -15.87 -9.25
CA ARG A 18 11.48 -15.23 -10.28
C ARG A 18 12.62 -14.43 -9.65
N ARG A 19 12.79 -14.48 -8.35
CA ARG A 19 13.74 -13.69 -7.55
C ARG A 19 13.47 -12.19 -7.56
N MET A 20 12.29 -11.76 -7.99
CA MET A 20 11.85 -10.37 -7.88
C MET A 20 11.16 -10.15 -6.54
N ILE A 21 11.23 -8.93 -6.03
CA ILE A 21 10.47 -8.56 -4.82
C ILE A 21 8.98 -8.76 -5.07
N LYS A 22 8.26 -9.33 -4.08
CA LYS A 22 6.79 -9.39 -4.13
C LYS A 22 6.21 -7.98 -4.01
N PRO A 23 5.11 -7.67 -4.70
CA PRO A 23 4.43 -6.37 -4.55
C PRO A 23 4.10 -6.04 -3.09
N SER A 24 3.63 -7.03 -2.32
CA SER A 24 3.34 -6.86 -0.88
C SER A 24 4.58 -6.47 -0.07
N ALA A 25 5.73 -7.06 -0.36
CA ALA A 25 6.98 -6.73 0.33
C ALA A 25 7.42 -5.29 0.01
N LEU A 26 7.26 -4.86 -1.25
CA LEU A 26 7.55 -3.49 -1.65
C LEU A 26 6.69 -2.48 -0.87
N PHE A 27 5.40 -2.78 -0.72
CA PHE A 27 4.47 -1.93 0.04
C PHE A 27 4.78 -1.95 1.55
N ARG A 28 5.19 -3.10 2.13
CA ARG A 28 5.64 -3.16 3.53
C ARG A 28 6.85 -2.25 3.78
N TYR A 29 7.83 -2.21 2.88
CA TYR A 29 8.96 -1.28 3.00
C TYR A 29 8.54 0.19 2.90
N VAL A 30 7.54 0.51 2.08
CA VAL A 30 6.97 1.86 1.99
C VAL A 30 6.25 2.25 3.28
N GLU A 31 5.49 1.34 3.89
CA GLU A 31 4.85 1.54 5.19
C GLU A 31 5.89 1.74 6.29
N GLN A 32 6.96 0.94 6.29
CA GLN A 32 8.07 1.09 7.23
C GLN A 32 8.75 2.45 7.10
N ALA A 33 9.06 2.87 5.87
CA ALA A 33 9.66 4.18 5.62
C ALA A 33 8.76 5.34 6.08
N ALA A 34 7.43 5.18 5.93
CA ALA A 34 6.47 6.17 6.42
C ALA A 34 6.42 6.23 7.95
N ALA A 35 6.45 5.08 8.62
CA ALA A 35 6.48 4.98 10.08
C ALA A 35 7.78 5.55 10.66
N ASP A 36 8.93 5.23 10.05
CA ASP A 36 10.23 5.76 10.47
C ASP A 36 10.33 7.27 10.26
N HIS A 37 9.75 7.79 9.16
CA HIS A 37 9.63 9.23 8.95
C HIS A 37 8.84 9.90 10.08
N ALA A 38 7.70 9.36 10.47
CA ALA A 38 6.91 9.90 11.57
C ALA A 38 7.70 9.86 12.90
N ARG A 39 8.33 8.73 13.23
CA ARG A 39 9.16 8.58 14.43
C ARG A 39 10.33 9.55 14.48
N ALA A 40 10.98 9.82 13.35
CA ALA A 40 12.08 10.79 13.28
C ALA A 40 11.66 12.21 13.68
N TYR A 41 10.38 12.50 13.66
CA TYR A 41 9.78 13.77 14.09
C TYR A 41 9.03 13.65 15.42
N GLY A 42 9.26 12.58 16.19
CA GLY A 42 8.64 12.36 17.50
C GLY A 42 7.21 11.87 17.47
N MET A 43 6.69 11.50 16.28
CA MET A 43 5.34 10.95 16.11
C MET A 43 5.38 9.42 16.13
N ASP A 44 5.59 8.86 17.30
CA ASP A 44 5.52 7.43 17.59
C ASP A 44 4.12 6.99 18.07
N ASP A 45 3.98 5.72 18.42
CA ASP A 45 2.72 5.16 18.90
C ASP A 45 2.22 5.86 20.17
N ALA A 46 3.13 6.27 21.08
CA ALA A 46 2.77 7.01 22.28
C ALA A 46 2.23 8.41 21.96
N PHE A 47 2.83 9.08 20.98
CA PHE A 47 2.36 10.36 20.46
C PHE A 47 0.93 10.24 19.89
N PHE A 48 0.70 9.29 18.98
CA PHE A 48 -0.61 9.10 18.36
C PHE A 48 -1.68 8.75 19.39
N LYS A 49 -1.35 7.88 20.35
CA LYS A 49 -2.24 7.54 21.47
C LYS A 49 -2.58 8.74 22.34
N ALA A 50 -1.59 9.58 22.69
CA ALA A 50 -1.80 10.77 23.51
C ALA A 50 -2.67 11.84 22.80
N HIS A 51 -2.66 11.86 21.48
CA HIS A 51 -3.47 12.79 20.67
C HIS A 51 -4.78 12.18 20.17
N HIS A 52 -5.09 10.94 20.55
CA HIS A 52 -6.30 10.22 20.11
C HIS A 52 -6.45 10.21 18.58
N THR A 53 -5.34 10.02 17.85
CA THR A 53 -5.32 10.07 16.38
C THR A 53 -4.65 8.85 15.80
N ALA A 54 -5.04 8.49 14.57
CA ALA A 54 -4.36 7.50 13.76
C ALA A 54 -4.40 7.90 12.27
N PHE A 55 -3.44 7.37 11.51
CA PHE A 55 -3.46 7.43 10.05
C PHE A 55 -3.88 6.09 9.48
N LEU A 56 -4.90 6.09 8.64
CA LEU A 56 -5.37 4.93 7.89
C LEU A 56 -5.04 5.11 6.41
N VAL A 57 -4.57 4.05 5.77
CA VAL A 57 -4.35 4.06 4.32
C VAL A 57 -5.70 3.85 3.63
N GLY A 58 -6.14 4.83 2.85
CA GLY A 58 -7.38 4.73 2.08
C GLY A 58 -7.18 4.24 0.65
N LYS A 59 -6.05 4.63 0.03
CA LYS A 59 -5.70 4.26 -1.35
C LYS A 59 -4.19 4.25 -1.51
N GLN A 60 -3.71 3.39 -2.41
CA GLN A 60 -2.33 3.40 -2.86
C GLN A 60 -2.26 3.10 -4.35
N ALA A 61 -1.34 3.75 -5.06
CA ALA A 61 -0.98 3.40 -6.42
C ALA A 61 0.53 3.30 -6.54
N ALA A 62 1.01 2.39 -7.38
CA ALA A 62 2.41 2.25 -7.70
C ALA A 62 2.62 2.20 -9.21
N GLN A 63 3.54 3.03 -9.70
CA GLN A 63 4.11 2.92 -11.04
C GLN A 63 5.48 2.26 -10.90
N ILE A 64 5.67 1.13 -11.57
CA ILE A 64 6.88 0.32 -11.45
C ILE A 64 7.57 0.28 -12.82
N THR A 65 8.74 0.86 -12.90
CA THR A 65 9.57 0.82 -14.12
C THR A 65 10.36 -0.48 -14.21
N ARG A 66 10.74 -1.02 -13.04
CA ARG A 66 11.47 -2.27 -12.88
C ARG A 66 11.21 -2.85 -11.50
N MET A 67 10.83 -4.12 -11.44
CA MET A 67 10.76 -4.83 -10.14
C MET A 67 12.18 -5.07 -9.62
N PRO A 68 12.50 -4.62 -8.38
CA PRO A 68 13.77 -4.92 -7.74
C PRO A 68 14.00 -6.42 -7.55
N LEU A 69 15.26 -6.84 -7.56
CA LEU A 69 15.65 -8.23 -7.40
C LEU A 69 16.04 -8.55 -5.95
N ARG A 70 16.02 -9.83 -5.62
CA ARG A 70 16.53 -10.35 -4.34
C ARG A 70 17.98 -9.92 -4.12
N ALA A 71 18.30 -9.55 -2.89
CA ALA A 71 19.61 -9.04 -2.44
C ALA A 71 20.01 -7.67 -3.01
N GLU A 72 19.14 -7.03 -3.79
CA GLU A 72 19.36 -5.66 -4.25
C GLU A 72 19.19 -4.68 -3.09
N LYS A 73 20.08 -3.70 -3.00
CA LYS A 73 19.97 -2.60 -2.03
C LYS A 73 19.10 -1.51 -2.62
N LEU A 74 18.17 -1.04 -1.82
CA LEU A 74 17.19 -0.04 -2.22
C LEU A 74 17.23 1.15 -1.27
N THR A 75 16.98 2.32 -1.86
CA THR A 75 16.78 3.57 -1.15
C THR A 75 15.36 4.05 -1.37
N PHE A 76 14.60 4.23 -0.28
CA PHE A 76 13.26 4.78 -0.29
C PHE A 76 13.32 6.23 0.15
N VAL A 77 12.92 7.15 -0.72
CA VAL A 77 12.83 8.58 -0.42
C VAL A 77 11.36 8.92 -0.31
N THR A 78 10.90 9.21 0.91
CA THR A 78 9.48 9.45 1.20
C THR A 78 9.24 10.85 1.73
N ALA A 79 8.17 11.48 1.27
CA ALA A 79 7.69 12.77 1.75
C ALA A 79 6.16 12.81 1.74
N CYS A 80 5.56 13.63 2.61
CA CYS A 80 4.11 13.79 2.65
C CYS A 80 3.73 15.27 2.71
N GLU A 81 2.62 15.61 2.03
CA GLU A 81 2.02 16.93 2.15
C GLU A 81 1.21 17.08 3.44
N PRO A 82 0.93 18.32 3.89
CA PRO A 82 0.02 18.57 4.99
C PRO A 82 -1.35 17.94 4.79
N CYS A 83 -1.96 17.51 5.90
CA CYS A 83 -3.32 16.99 5.85
C CYS A 83 -4.31 18.06 5.40
N LYS A 84 -5.03 17.79 4.33
CA LYS A 84 -6.06 18.67 3.75
C LYS A 84 -7.41 17.97 3.75
N LYS A 85 -8.38 18.50 4.48
CA LYS A 85 -9.75 17.94 4.59
C LYS A 85 -9.78 16.47 5.05
N GLY A 86 -8.86 16.09 5.93
CA GLY A 86 -8.75 14.73 6.46
C GLY A 86 -7.94 13.76 5.59
N SER A 87 -7.40 14.19 4.45
CA SER A 87 -6.58 13.38 3.57
C SER A 87 -5.16 13.93 3.44
N MET A 88 -4.19 13.05 3.32
CA MET A 88 -2.78 13.37 3.15
C MET A 88 -2.20 12.53 2.01
N LYS A 89 -1.52 13.18 1.06
CA LYS A 89 -0.73 12.50 0.04
C LYS A 89 0.68 12.23 0.58
N ARG A 90 1.18 11.03 0.32
CA ARG A 90 2.58 10.67 0.52
C ARG A 90 3.13 10.06 -0.75
N LEU A 91 4.25 10.58 -1.22
CA LEU A 91 5.00 9.99 -2.33
C LEU A 91 6.25 9.31 -1.79
N THR A 92 6.54 8.12 -2.31
CA THR A 92 7.75 7.38 -2.01
C THR A 92 8.39 6.95 -3.32
N ARG A 93 9.60 7.46 -3.57
CA ARG A 93 10.45 7.02 -4.68
C ARG A 93 11.35 5.90 -4.21
N ILE A 94 11.50 4.87 -5.03
CA ILE A 94 12.33 3.70 -4.73
C ILE A 94 13.45 3.68 -5.74
N LEU A 95 14.68 3.80 -5.26
CA LEU A 95 15.88 3.93 -6.05
C LEU A 95 16.77 2.69 -5.85
N ASP A 96 17.47 2.27 -6.90
CA ASP A 96 18.53 1.26 -6.83
C ASP A 96 19.85 1.84 -6.33
N GLU A 97 20.89 1.01 -6.24
CA GLU A 97 22.25 1.44 -5.80
C GLU A 97 22.87 2.50 -6.70
N ALA A 98 22.48 2.59 -7.97
CA ALA A 98 22.92 3.62 -8.91
C ALA A 98 22.10 4.92 -8.80
N GLY A 99 21.11 4.98 -7.90
CA GLY A 99 20.21 6.12 -7.75
C GLY A 99 19.12 6.19 -8.84
N LYS A 100 18.95 5.14 -9.66
CA LYS A 100 17.92 5.08 -10.69
C LYS A 100 16.58 4.65 -10.08
N GLU A 101 15.51 5.36 -10.41
CA GLU A 101 14.16 5.05 -9.93
C GLU A 101 13.63 3.72 -10.49
N CYS A 102 13.28 2.81 -9.59
CA CYS A 102 12.64 1.53 -9.88
C CYS A 102 11.12 1.62 -9.80
N ALA A 103 10.61 2.41 -8.85
CA ALA A 103 9.18 2.61 -8.66
C ALA A 103 8.89 3.95 -7.97
N LEU A 104 7.69 4.46 -8.24
CA LEU A 104 7.06 5.55 -7.51
C LEU A 104 5.77 5.03 -6.88
N ILE A 105 5.55 5.32 -5.59
CA ILE A 105 4.31 4.96 -4.89
C ILE A 105 3.66 6.22 -4.34
N ASP A 106 2.37 6.36 -4.65
CA ASP A 106 1.47 7.42 -4.17
C ASP A 106 0.46 6.79 -3.19
N SER A 107 0.58 7.14 -1.92
CA SER A 107 -0.31 6.70 -0.85
C SER A 107 -1.20 7.83 -0.39
N ARG A 108 -2.50 7.55 -0.23
CA ARG A 108 -3.50 8.49 0.27
C ARG A 108 -3.96 8.04 1.65
N TRP A 109 -3.58 8.81 2.65
CA TRP A 109 -3.83 8.53 4.04
C TRP A 109 -5.00 9.37 4.55
N ILE A 110 -5.73 8.82 5.49
CA ILE A 110 -6.86 9.47 6.15
C ILE A 110 -6.50 9.60 7.63
N MET A 111 -6.64 10.79 8.19
CA MET A 111 -6.48 11.00 9.61
C MET A 111 -7.82 10.78 10.32
N VAL A 112 -7.80 10.04 11.39
CA VAL A 112 -9.00 9.74 12.21
C VAL A 112 -8.79 10.09 13.66
N ASP A 113 -9.88 10.47 14.32
CA ASP A 113 -10.01 10.52 15.77
C ASP A 113 -10.38 9.12 16.26
N THR A 114 -9.53 8.51 17.10
CA THR A 114 -9.71 7.14 17.55
C THR A 114 -10.78 6.97 18.62
N ASP A 115 -11.15 8.05 19.34
CA ASP A 115 -12.19 8.01 20.36
C ASP A 115 -13.58 8.23 19.76
N ARG A 116 -13.65 9.11 18.74
CA ARG A 116 -14.92 9.45 18.07
C ARG A 116 -15.19 8.63 16.83
N GLU A 117 -14.22 7.83 16.40
CA GLU A 117 -14.27 7.01 15.17
C GLU A 117 -14.68 7.82 13.93
N CYS A 118 -14.12 9.02 13.78
CA CYS A 118 -14.46 9.92 12.69
C CYS A 118 -13.22 10.52 12.00
N ILE A 119 -13.41 10.97 10.78
CA ILE A 119 -12.34 11.63 10.01
C ILE A 119 -12.02 12.99 10.63
N LEU A 120 -10.76 13.22 10.97
CA LEU A 120 -10.21 14.50 11.37
C LEU A 120 -9.81 15.29 10.13
N ARG A 121 -10.39 16.47 9.97
CA ARG A 121 -10.07 17.36 8.81
C ARG A 121 -8.68 17.98 8.92
N GLN A 122 -8.21 18.23 10.14
CA GLN A 122 -6.89 18.77 10.46
C GLN A 122 -6.43 18.22 11.83
N PRO A 123 -5.12 17.97 12.00
CA PRO A 123 -4.59 17.63 13.32
C PRO A 123 -4.73 18.81 14.28
N SER A 124 -4.91 18.51 15.57
CA SER A 124 -4.83 19.50 16.65
C SER A 124 -3.39 19.83 17.05
N TRP A 125 -2.43 19.14 16.50
CA TRP A 125 -1.00 19.25 16.75
C TRP A 125 -0.25 19.73 15.50
N HIS A 126 0.91 20.32 15.72
CA HIS A 126 1.79 20.79 14.67
C HIS A 126 3.18 20.16 14.83
N THR A 127 3.73 19.64 13.73
CA THR A 127 5.09 19.06 13.70
C THR A 127 5.91 19.81 12.66
N PRO A 128 6.71 20.81 13.10
CA PRO A 128 7.55 21.59 12.19
C PRO A 128 8.51 20.70 11.40
N GLY A 129 8.60 20.93 10.11
CA GLY A 129 9.56 20.25 9.24
C GLY A 129 9.15 18.86 8.75
N TYR A 130 8.07 18.26 9.27
CA TYR A 130 7.58 16.97 8.81
C TYR A 130 6.90 17.05 7.44
N TRP A 131 6.15 18.10 7.21
CA TRP A 131 5.35 18.28 6.01
C TRP A 131 6.15 18.89 4.87
N ASN A 132 5.90 18.45 3.65
CA ASN A 132 6.43 19.03 2.42
C ASN A 132 5.26 19.70 1.68
N GLU A 133 5.17 21.02 1.76
CA GLU A 133 4.07 21.80 1.16
C GLU A 133 4.15 21.84 -0.37
N ASP A 134 5.36 21.65 -0.92
CA ASP A 134 5.67 21.68 -2.34
C ASP A 134 5.82 20.27 -2.94
N LEU A 135 5.12 19.28 -2.38
CA LEU A 135 5.21 17.89 -2.85
C LEU A 135 4.50 17.73 -4.20
N GLU A 136 5.29 17.74 -5.27
CA GLU A 136 4.81 17.58 -6.63
C GLU A 136 4.67 16.13 -7.06
N GLY A 137 3.80 15.92 -8.04
CA GLY A 137 3.52 14.63 -8.62
C GLY A 137 2.35 13.91 -7.97
N GLU A 138 1.75 13.03 -8.74
CA GLU A 138 0.70 12.10 -8.30
C GLU A 138 0.56 10.95 -9.30
N LEU A 139 0.02 9.83 -8.83
CA LEU A 139 -0.35 8.71 -9.67
C LEU A 139 -1.88 8.58 -9.78
N PRO A 140 -2.39 8.05 -10.91
CA PRO A 140 -3.80 7.72 -11.04
C PRO A 140 -4.24 6.77 -9.92
N GLN A 141 -5.24 7.18 -9.14
CA GLN A 141 -5.84 6.37 -8.06
C GLN A 141 -7.10 5.63 -8.57
N LEU A 142 -7.06 5.21 -9.85
CA LEU A 142 -8.19 4.57 -10.51
C LEU A 142 -8.11 3.05 -10.39
N VAL A 143 -9.25 2.44 -10.07
CA VAL A 143 -9.48 1.02 -10.21
C VAL A 143 -10.45 0.81 -11.36
N HIS A 144 -10.00 0.22 -12.45
CA HIS A 144 -10.82 -0.11 -13.60
C HIS A 144 -11.65 -1.34 -13.28
N LYS A 145 -12.94 -1.13 -12.91
CA LYS A 145 -13.86 -2.20 -12.51
C LYS A 145 -14.34 -3.00 -13.71
N ALA A 146 -14.56 -4.29 -13.51
CA ALA A 146 -15.24 -5.17 -14.44
C ALA A 146 -16.63 -5.54 -13.92
N LYS A 147 -17.56 -5.87 -14.84
CA LYS A 147 -18.93 -6.27 -14.49
C LYS A 147 -19.06 -7.78 -14.27
N GLU A 148 -18.44 -8.56 -15.14
CA GLU A 148 -18.45 -10.02 -15.07
C GLU A 148 -17.22 -10.49 -14.33
N LEU A 149 -17.43 -11.17 -13.21
CA LEU A 149 -16.36 -11.56 -12.29
C LEU A 149 -16.27 -13.08 -12.19
N THR A 150 -15.07 -13.61 -12.22
CA THR A 150 -14.75 -14.98 -11.90
C THR A 150 -14.44 -15.11 -10.42
N CYS A 151 -15.06 -16.06 -9.73
CA CYS A 151 -14.76 -16.35 -8.33
C CYS A 151 -13.43 -17.13 -8.25
N ALA A 152 -12.45 -16.58 -7.51
CA ALA A 152 -11.18 -17.24 -7.20
C ALA A 152 -11.27 -18.12 -5.93
N GLY A 153 -12.39 -18.05 -5.20
CA GLY A 153 -12.62 -18.76 -3.96
C GLY A 153 -12.59 -17.85 -2.74
N SER A 154 -12.60 -18.47 -1.56
CA SER A 154 -12.57 -17.79 -0.27
C SER A 154 -11.18 -17.87 0.37
N ARG A 155 -10.79 -16.83 1.10
CA ARG A 155 -9.57 -16.74 1.90
C ARG A 155 -9.91 -16.43 3.35
N THR A 156 -9.24 -17.12 4.28
CA THR A 156 -9.32 -16.77 5.70
C THR A 156 -8.20 -15.77 6.03
N ALA A 157 -8.54 -14.68 6.71
CA ALA A 157 -7.57 -13.77 7.30
C ALA A 157 -6.84 -14.48 8.44
N GLY A 158 -5.83 -15.27 8.09
CA GLY A 158 -5.02 -16.04 9.04
C GLY A 158 -3.96 -15.17 9.73
N TYR A 159 -3.30 -15.75 10.76
CA TYR A 159 -2.23 -15.12 11.53
C TYR A 159 -1.16 -14.44 10.66
N SER A 160 -0.73 -15.10 9.57
CA SER A 160 0.35 -14.62 8.71
C SER A 160 0.00 -13.39 7.86
N LEU A 161 -1.29 -13.07 7.70
CA LEU A 161 -1.76 -11.92 6.94
C LEU A 161 -2.05 -10.71 7.83
N CYS A 162 -2.24 -10.93 9.13
CA CYS A 162 -2.71 -9.88 10.04
C CYS A 162 -1.53 -9.18 10.75
N ASP A 163 -1.69 -7.90 10.99
CA ASP A 163 -0.73 -7.07 11.71
C ASP A 163 -1.13 -6.86 13.18
N LEU A 164 -0.43 -5.94 13.84
CA LEU A 164 -0.64 -5.60 15.26
C LEU A 164 -2.03 -5.04 15.58
N ASN A 165 -2.78 -4.58 14.57
CA ASN A 165 -4.14 -4.05 14.73
C ASN A 165 -5.19 -5.18 14.68
N GLY A 166 -4.78 -6.44 14.45
CA GLY A 166 -5.67 -7.59 14.43
C GLY A 166 -6.50 -7.73 13.15
N HIS A 167 -6.08 -7.10 12.07
CA HIS A 167 -6.69 -7.26 10.75
C HIS A 167 -5.61 -7.41 9.66
N VAL A 168 -6.03 -7.81 8.46
CA VAL A 168 -5.11 -7.99 7.33
C VAL A 168 -4.30 -6.72 7.10
N ASN A 169 -2.96 -6.84 7.12
CA ASN A 169 -2.06 -5.73 6.82
C ASN A 169 -2.30 -5.21 5.40
N ASN A 170 -2.27 -3.89 5.22
CA ASN A 170 -2.57 -3.23 3.95
C ASN A 170 -1.76 -3.78 2.77
N ALA A 171 -0.49 -4.12 2.97
CA ALA A 171 0.35 -4.69 1.93
C ALA A 171 -0.08 -6.12 1.54
N CYS A 172 -0.62 -6.91 2.48
CA CYS A 172 -1.03 -8.30 2.24
C CYS A 172 -2.26 -8.43 1.32
N TYR A 173 -3.03 -7.35 1.11
CA TYR A 173 -4.09 -7.35 0.11
C TYR A 173 -3.56 -7.59 -1.31
N LEU A 174 -2.30 -7.21 -1.58
CA LEU A 174 -1.64 -7.50 -2.86
C LEU A 174 -1.28 -8.99 -3.02
N ASP A 175 -0.92 -9.67 -1.93
CA ASP A 175 -0.72 -11.13 -1.96
C ASP A 175 -2.05 -11.82 -2.27
N ILE A 176 -3.14 -11.43 -1.60
CA ILE A 176 -4.48 -11.97 -1.87
C ILE A 176 -4.90 -11.71 -3.32
N ALA A 177 -4.62 -10.52 -3.85
CA ALA A 177 -4.96 -10.16 -5.22
C ALA A 177 -4.15 -10.97 -6.25
N CYS A 178 -2.84 -11.12 -6.05
CA CYS A 178 -1.98 -11.90 -6.93
C CYS A 178 -2.33 -13.40 -6.89
N ASP A 179 -2.66 -13.94 -5.71
CA ASP A 179 -3.08 -15.33 -5.54
C ASP A 179 -4.42 -15.64 -6.23
N ALA A 180 -5.27 -14.64 -6.42
CA ALA A 180 -6.56 -14.79 -7.09
C ALA A 180 -6.46 -14.84 -8.61
N LEU A 181 -5.38 -14.29 -9.19
CA LEU A 181 -5.19 -14.24 -10.64
C LEU A 181 -4.78 -15.60 -11.20
N PRO A 182 -5.08 -15.88 -12.48
CA PRO A 182 -4.53 -17.05 -13.17
C PRO A 182 -3.00 -17.07 -13.09
N LEU A 183 -2.44 -18.23 -12.78
CA LEU A 183 -1.00 -18.38 -12.52
C LEU A 183 -0.13 -17.91 -13.71
N GLU A 184 -0.64 -18.07 -14.92
CA GLU A 184 0.02 -17.65 -16.18
C GLU A 184 0.20 -16.15 -16.24
N VAL A 185 -0.74 -15.36 -15.70
CA VAL A 185 -0.64 -13.90 -15.62
C VAL A 185 0.52 -13.50 -14.72
N VAL A 186 0.56 -14.09 -13.52
CA VAL A 186 1.59 -13.78 -12.52
C VAL A 186 2.96 -14.29 -12.93
N LYS A 187 3.04 -15.41 -13.68
CA LYS A 187 4.29 -15.96 -14.21
C LYS A 187 4.77 -15.22 -15.45
N GLY A 188 3.84 -14.80 -16.33
CA GLY A 188 4.15 -14.30 -17.66
C GLY A 188 4.65 -12.86 -17.72
N GLY A 189 4.31 -12.03 -16.73
CA GLY A 189 4.66 -10.62 -16.72
C GLY A 189 5.16 -10.10 -15.38
N SER A 190 5.86 -8.97 -15.40
CA SER A 190 6.20 -8.22 -14.19
C SER A 190 5.16 -7.14 -13.96
N LEU A 191 4.82 -6.89 -12.70
CA LEU A 191 3.89 -5.82 -12.34
C LEU A 191 4.49 -4.47 -12.76
N LYS A 192 3.75 -3.68 -13.56
CA LYS A 192 4.14 -2.34 -13.99
C LYS A 192 3.31 -1.22 -13.37
N PHE A 193 2.07 -1.53 -13.02
CA PHE A 193 1.19 -0.60 -12.33
C PHE A 193 0.24 -1.36 -11.41
N VAL A 194 -0.04 -0.78 -10.25
CA VAL A 194 -1.11 -1.25 -9.36
C VAL A 194 -1.80 -0.07 -8.70
N SER A 195 -3.11 -0.17 -8.53
CA SER A 195 -3.91 0.73 -7.70
C SER A 195 -4.78 -0.09 -6.76
N VAL A 196 -4.77 0.26 -5.48
CA VAL A 196 -5.54 -0.42 -4.42
C VAL A 196 -6.43 0.60 -3.72
N LYS A 197 -7.68 0.23 -3.46
CA LYS A 197 -8.61 0.95 -2.59
C LYS A 197 -9.00 0.06 -1.42
N TYR A 198 -8.82 0.57 -0.21
CA TYR A 198 -9.19 -0.09 1.03
C TYR A 198 -10.52 0.49 1.51
N HIS A 199 -11.54 -0.36 1.64
CA HIS A 199 -12.90 0.08 2.00
C HIS A 199 -13.29 -0.32 3.42
N ARG A 200 -12.89 -1.55 3.81
CA ARG A 200 -13.18 -2.12 5.13
C ARG A 200 -12.04 -3.02 5.56
N GLU A 201 -11.78 -3.04 6.83
CA GLU A 201 -10.83 -3.97 7.45
C GLU A 201 -11.33 -5.41 7.32
N ILE A 202 -10.38 -6.34 7.20
CA ILE A 202 -10.65 -7.77 7.25
C ILE A 202 -10.03 -8.29 8.55
N PRO A 203 -10.84 -8.45 9.63
CA PRO A 203 -10.34 -8.90 10.93
C PRO A 203 -9.78 -10.33 10.89
N LEU A 204 -8.86 -10.62 11.80
CA LEU A 204 -8.31 -11.97 12.01
C LEU A 204 -9.43 -12.99 12.17
N GLY A 205 -9.35 -14.11 11.46
CA GLY A 205 -10.34 -15.18 11.43
C GLY A 205 -11.50 -14.97 10.48
N SER A 206 -11.66 -13.77 9.90
CA SER A 206 -12.73 -13.48 8.93
C SER A 206 -12.49 -14.16 7.59
N GLN A 207 -13.59 -14.45 6.88
CA GLN A 207 -13.58 -14.94 5.50
C GLN A 207 -13.73 -13.76 4.53
N VAL A 208 -12.99 -13.81 3.44
CA VAL A 208 -13.12 -12.90 2.30
C VAL A 208 -13.25 -13.70 1.01
N GLU A 209 -14.31 -13.46 0.24
CA GLU A 209 -14.47 -14.03 -1.10
C GLU A 209 -13.75 -13.14 -2.09
N VAL A 210 -12.93 -13.73 -2.95
CA VAL A 210 -12.12 -13.00 -3.91
C VAL A 210 -12.58 -13.28 -5.32
N PHE A 211 -12.75 -12.22 -6.08
CA PHE A 211 -13.18 -12.27 -7.46
C PHE A 211 -12.19 -11.49 -8.33
N TYR A 212 -12.06 -11.91 -9.60
CA TYR A 212 -11.22 -11.24 -10.57
C TYR A 212 -11.84 -11.21 -11.96
N ALA A 213 -11.37 -10.31 -12.80
CA ALA A 213 -11.68 -10.29 -14.22
C ALA A 213 -10.64 -9.49 -15.00
N PRO A 214 -10.46 -9.75 -16.30
CA PRO A 214 -9.77 -8.82 -17.19
C PRO A 214 -10.49 -7.47 -17.21
N SER A 215 -9.73 -6.38 -17.19
CA SER A 215 -10.30 -5.02 -17.24
C SER A 215 -9.27 -4.05 -17.82
N ALA A 216 -9.67 -3.27 -18.81
CA ALA A 216 -8.75 -2.40 -19.56
C ALA A 216 -7.50 -3.17 -20.03
N ASP A 217 -6.29 -2.68 -19.74
CA ASP A 217 -5.02 -3.33 -20.10
C ASP A 217 -4.48 -4.25 -18.98
N GLY A 218 -5.30 -4.55 -17.98
CA GLY A 218 -4.88 -5.29 -16.78
C GLY A 218 -5.98 -6.17 -16.20
N TRP A 219 -5.98 -6.26 -14.88
CA TRP A 219 -6.85 -7.15 -14.09
C TRP A 219 -7.49 -6.39 -12.94
N TYR A 220 -8.79 -6.53 -12.83
CA TYR A 220 -9.54 -6.11 -11.66
C TYR A 220 -9.66 -7.26 -10.67
N VAL A 221 -9.39 -6.98 -9.39
CA VAL A 221 -9.58 -7.92 -8.29
C VAL A 221 -10.36 -7.22 -7.18
N VAL A 222 -11.36 -7.92 -6.63
CA VAL A 222 -12.15 -7.43 -5.50
C VAL A 222 -12.29 -8.53 -4.45
N GLY A 223 -11.98 -8.17 -3.19
CA GLY A 223 -12.32 -9.00 -2.04
C GLY A 223 -13.59 -8.50 -1.38
N ARG A 224 -14.54 -9.42 -1.14
CA ARG A 224 -15.83 -9.12 -0.51
C ARG A 224 -15.96 -9.82 0.83
N ARG A 225 -16.48 -9.10 1.80
CA ARG A 225 -16.91 -9.62 3.09
C ARG A 225 -18.37 -9.21 3.32
N GLU A 226 -19.23 -10.19 3.62
CA GLU A 226 -20.64 -9.89 3.86
C GLU A 226 -21.27 -9.08 2.70
N GLU A 227 -21.03 -9.50 1.46
CA GLU A 227 -21.48 -8.87 0.21
C GLU A 227 -20.91 -7.47 -0.09
N HIS A 228 -20.13 -6.89 0.82
CA HIS A 228 -19.50 -5.59 0.64
C HIS A 228 -18.03 -5.71 0.22
N ALA A 229 -17.58 -4.84 -0.67
CA ALA A 229 -16.18 -4.76 -1.00
C ALA A 229 -15.36 -4.37 0.24
N ALA A 230 -14.40 -5.21 0.62
CA ALA A 230 -13.39 -4.89 1.62
C ALA A 230 -12.22 -4.16 0.95
N PHE A 231 -11.82 -4.61 -0.23
CA PHE A 231 -10.81 -3.94 -1.04
C PHE A 231 -11.08 -4.14 -2.53
N GLU A 232 -10.50 -3.26 -3.33
CA GLU A 232 -10.47 -3.34 -4.79
C GLU A 232 -9.06 -3.07 -5.28
N CYS A 233 -8.57 -3.90 -6.20
CA CYS A 233 -7.29 -3.73 -6.86
C CYS A 233 -7.45 -3.66 -8.37
N TYR A 234 -6.58 -2.88 -9.02
CA TYR A 234 -6.32 -2.96 -10.46
C TYR A 234 -4.83 -3.19 -10.66
N LEU A 235 -4.47 -4.21 -11.43
CA LEU A 235 -3.07 -4.62 -11.64
C LEU A 235 -2.78 -4.70 -13.13
N GLU A 236 -1.70 -4.06 -13.58
CA GLU A 236 -1.17 -4.20 -14.93
C GLU A 236 0.18 -4.90 -14.90
N PHE A 237 0.34 -5.88 -15.77
CA PHE A 237 1.60 -6.60 -15.96
C PHE A 237 2.22 -6.23 -17.32
N THR A 238 3.54 -6.35 -17.44
CA THR A 238 4.22 -6.32 -18.74
C THR A 238 3.75 -7.51 -19.58
N LYS A 239 3.70 -7.32 -20.89
CA LYS A 239 3.48 -8.42 -21.83
C LYS A 239 4.75 -9.23 -21.99
#